data_9d6626a01014e4f2d7faa2dcd5738946
#
_entry.id   9d6626a01014e4f2d7faa2dcd5738946
#
_cell.length_a   1.000
_cell.length_b   1.000
_cell.length_c   1.000
_cell.angle_alpha   90.00
_cell.angle_beta   90.00
_cell.angle_gamma   90.00
#
_symmetry.space_group_name_H-M   'P 1'
#
loop_
_entity.id
_entity.type
_entity.pdbx_description
1 polymer ?
#
loop_
_entity_poly.entity_id
_entity_poly.type
_entity_poly.pdbx_seq_one_letter_code
_entity_poly.pdbx_strand_id
1 'polypeptide(L)'
;MSEFDGDKTYQHFTANRVTPYMGAELDGIDLTRPLSPSQADELRDALARFQVIFFRNQEISHDAHKDLGRLFGPLAIHSAVAGIDGHPEIVAIHADADSKYVAGESWHSDLSADEEPPLGSIL
;
A
#
# COMPACT_ATOMS: atom_id res chain seq x y z
N MET A 1 28.26 -1.12 11.16
CA MET A 1 27.29 -0.02 11.12
C MET A 1 27.17 0.35 9.65
N SER A 2 26.17 -0.17 8.94
CA SER A 2 25.96 0.25 7.55
C SER A 2 25.56 1.70 7.57
N GLU A 3 26.36 2.56 6.93
CA GLU A 3 25.94 3.89 6.56
C GLU A 3 24.62 3.70 5.80
N PHE A 4 23.52 4.20 6.34
CA PHE A 4 22.29 4.37 5.58
C PHE A 4 22.67 5.32 4.45
N ASP A 5 22.75 4.75 3.25
CA ASP A 5 23.04 5.45 2.00
C ASP A 5 22.14 6.68 1.97
N GLY A 6 22.76 7.86 1.79
CA GLY A 6 22.07 9.14 1.96
C GLY A 6 20.76 9.17 1.19
N ASP A 7 19.73 9.82 1.73
CA ASP A 7 18.36 9.80 1.24
C ASP A 7 18.33 9.94 -0.29
N LYS A 8 17.94 8.84 -0.97
CA LYS A 8 17.78 8.83 -2.42
C LYS A 8 16.76 9.89 -2.81
N THR A 9 17.14 10.78 -3.70
CA THR A 9 16.23 11.78 -4.26
C THR A 9 15.43 11.15 -5.39
N TYR A 10 14.10 11.18 -5.28
CA TYR A 10 13.18 10.81 -6.34
C TYR A 10 12.86 12.01 -7.23
N GLN A 11 12.55 11.78 -8.50
CA GLN A 11 12.24 12.85 -9.45
C GLN A 11 10.76 13.27 -9.39
N HIS A 12 9.88 12.32 -9.03
CA HIS A 12 8.43 12.50 -9.15
C HIS A 12 7.72 12.76 -7.82
N PHE A 13 8.41 12.60 -6.71
CA PHE A 13 7.86 12.87 -5.38
C PHE A 13 8.99 13.10 -4.36
N THR A 14 8.63 13.66 -3.23
CA THR A 14 9.52 13.76 -2.06
C THR A 14 9.17 12.66 -1.06
N ALA A 15 10.17 11.92 -0.57
CA ALA A 15 9.99 10.90 0.45
C ALA A 15 10.45 11.44 1.81
N ASN A 16 9.51 11.58 2.74
CA ASN A 16 9.75 12.05 4.09
C ASN A 16 9.69 10.87 5.06
N ARG A 17 10.81 10.50 5.67
CA ARG A 17 10.85 9.39 6.64
C ARG A 17 9.95 9.65 7.83
N VAL A 18 9.17 8.65 8.21
CA VAL A 18 8.33 8.66 9.42
C VAL A 18 9.14 8.18 10.62
N THR A 19 9.99 7.18 10.42
CA THR A 19 10.92 6.68 11.44
C THR A 19 12.33 6.50 10.85
N PRO A 20 13.38 6.38 11.67
CA PRO A 20 14.74 6.15 11.18
C PRO A 20 14.90 4.84 10.37
N TYR A 21 14.07 3.83 10.62
CA TYR A 21 14.27 2.49 10.08
C TYR A 21 13.28 2.12 8.98
N MET A 22 12.01 2.54 9.09
CA MET A 22 10.96 2.18 8.15
C MET A 22 9.90 3.27 8.08
N GLY A 23 9.15 3.27 6.97
CA GLY A 23 8.03 4.18 6.73
C GLY A 23 8.47 5.51 6.14
N ALA A 24 7.80 5.92 5.07
CA ALA A 24 7.93 7.25 4.49
C ALA A 24 6.58 7.77 3.98
N GLU A 25 6.33 9.06 4.16
CA GLU A 25 5.27 9.78 3.46
C GLU A 25 5.79 10.27 2.12
N LEU A 26 5.03 10.02 1.06
CA LEU A 26 5.38 10.42 -0.31
C LEU A 26 4.52 11.61 -0.72
N ASP A 27 5.15 12.77 -0.85
CA ASP A 27 4.49 14.02 -1.24
C ASP A 27 4.73 14.36 -2.71
N GLY A 28 3.70 14.89 -3.38
CA GLY A 28 3.81 15.37 -4.76
C GLY A 28 3.40 14.37 -5.82
N ILE A 29 2.86 13.20 -5.45
CA ILE A 29 2.30 12.23 -6.38
C ILE A 29 0.77 12.26 -6.32
N ASP A 30 0.12 12.17 -7.48
CA ASP A 30 -1.33 12.15 -7.64
C ASP A 30 -1.76 10.76 -8.13
N LEU A 31 -2.38 9.98 -7.23
CA LEU A 31 -2.86 8.62 -7.52
C LEU A 31 -4.22 8.59 -8.20
N THR A 32 -4.87 9.73 -8.41
CA THR A 32 -6.14 9.81 -9.18
C THR A 32 -5.91 9.68 -10.68
N ARG A 33 -4.65 9.74 -11.13
CA ARG A 33 -4.24 9.67 -12.54
C ARG A 33 -3.36 8.45 -12.78
N PRO A 34 -3.37 7.94 -14.03
CA PRO A 34 -2.41 6.90 -14.42
C PRO A 34 -0.97 7.36 -14.20
N LEU A 35 -0.18 6.52 -13.55
CA LEU A 35 1.23 6.79 -13.30
C LEU A 35 2.07 6.45 -14.53
N SER A 36 3.09 7.27 -14.80
CA SER A 36 4.09 6.97 -15.82
C SER A 36 4.94 5.76 -15.41
N PRO A 37 5.59 5.07 -16.36
CA PRO A 37 6.51 3.99 -16.03
C PRO A 37 7.61 4.40 -15.04
N SER A 38 8.17 5.61 -15.18
CA SER A 38 9.22 6.08 -14.27
C SER A 38 8.68 6.38 -12.86
N GLN A 39 7.46 6.88 -12.73
CA GLN A 39 6.80 7.02 -11.41
C GLN A 39 6.57 5.65 -10.77
N ALA A 40 6.13 4.67 -11.53
CA ALA A 40 5.92 3.30 -11.05
C ALA A 40 7.24 2.66 -10.58
N ASP A 41 8.33 2.84 -11.30
CA ASP A 41 9.65 2.33 -10.92
C ASP A 41 10.15 2.99 -9.62
N GLU A 42 9.98 4.30 -9.50
CA GLU A 42 10.33 5.02 -8.26
C GLU A 42 9.48 4.57 -7.07
N LEU A 43 8.18 4.28 -7.26
CA LEU A 43 7.32 3.75 -6.20
C LEU A 43 7.73 2.35 -5.75
N ARG A 44 8.11 1.47 -6.67
CA ARG A 44 8.64 0.14 -6.32
C ARG A 44 9.94 0.25 -5.51
N ASP A 45 10.84 1.14 -5.92
CA ASP A 45 12.08 1.40 -5.17
C ASP A 45 11.77 1.97 -3.78
N ALA A 46 10.84 2.92 -3.69
CA ALA A 46 10.44 3.50 -2.40
C ALA A 46 9.85 2.45 -1.46
N LEU A 47 8.95 1.58 -1.95
CA LEU A 47 8.40 0.50 -1.13
C LEU A 47 9.50 -0.46 -0.66
N ALA A 48 10.42 -0.85 -1.54
CA ALA A 48 11.54 -1.73 -1.18
C ALA A 48 12.47 -1.10 -0.14
N ARG A 49 12.67 0.21 -0.22
CA ARG A 49 13.55 0.96 0.68
C ARG A 49 12.92 1.26 2.04
N PHE A 50 11.67 1.72 2.03
CA PHE A 50 10.99 2.17 3.25
C PHE A 50 10.06 1.13 3.85
N GLN A 51 9.73 0.05 3.15
CA GLN A 51 8.85 -1.06 3.55
C GLN A 51 7.38 -0.68 3.76
N VAL A 52 7.11 0.53 4.21
CA VAL A 52 5.77 1.12 4.30
C VAL A 52 5.82 2.52 3.70
N ILE A 53 4.92 2.81 2.77
CA ILE A 53 4.80 4.14 2.16
C ILE A 53 3.38 4.68 2.34
N PHE A 54 3.28 5.96 2.65
CA PHE A 54 2.02 6.63 2.92
C PHE A 54 1.76 7.70 1.87
N PHE A 55 0.51 7.79 1.44
CA PHE A 55 0.02 8.84 0.56
C PHE A 55 -1.10 9.57 1.28
N ARG A 56 -0.97 10.88 1.47
CA ARG A 56 -1.98 11.70 2.13
C ARG A 56 -2.94 12.34 1.12
N ASN A 57 -4.18 12.57 1.55
CA ASN A 57 -5.18 13.32 0.79
C ASN A 57 -5.44 12.76 -0.62
N GLN A 58 -5.48 11.44 -0.77
CA GLN A 58 -5.78 10.76 -2.02
C GLN A 58 -7.23 10.24 -2.00
N GLU A 59 -8.09 10.80 -2.83
CA GLU A 59 -9.44 10.29 -3.07
C GLU A 59 -9.44 9.52 -4.40
N ILE A 60 -9.15 8.23 -4.34
CA ILE A 60 -9.02 7.38 -5.52
C ILE A 60 -10.25 6.48 -5.69
N SER A 61 -10.60 6.19 -6.95
CA SER A 61 -11.62 5.18 -7.27
C SER A 61 -11.11 3.75 -6.98
N HIS A 62 -12.02 2.78 -6.91
CA HIS A 62 -11.63 1.38 -6.79
C HIS A 62 -10.75 0.91 -7.95
N ASP A 63 -10.97 1.41 -9.15
CA ASP A 63 -10.14 1.07 -10.30
C ASP A 63 -8.73 1.65 -10.16
N ALA A 64 -8.59 2.92 -9.75
CA ALA A 64 -7.29 3.53 -9.49
C ALA A 64 -6.55 2.82 -8.33
N HIS A 65 -7.27 2.38 -7.29
CA HIS A 65 -6.72 1.57 -6.21
C HIS A 65 -6.15 0.23 -6.72
N LYS A 66 -6.91 -0.47 -7.58
CA LYS A 66 -6.45 -1.71 -8.20
C LYS A 66 -5.28 -1.47 -9.16
N ASP A 67 -5.29 -0.38 -9.91
CA ASP A 67 -4.19 -0.03 -10.82
C ASP A 67 -2.90 0.26 -10.04
N LEU A 68 -2.99 0.93 -8.90
CA LEU A 68 -1.86 1.09 -7.98
C LEU A 68 -1.34 -0.28 -7.51
N GLY A 69 -2.23 -1.19 -7.09
CA GLY A 69 -1.84 -2.54 -6.67
C GLY A 69 -1.13 -3.32 -7.77
N ARG A 70 -1.60 -3.22 -9.01
CA ARG A 70 -1.00 -3.91 -10.18
C ARG A 70 0.44 -3.47 -10.47
N LEU A 71 0.88 -2.31 -9.99
CA LEU A 71 2.28 -1.91 -10.13
C LEU A 71 3.22 -2.86 -9.39
N PHE A 72 2.75 -3.50 -8.33
CA PHE A 72 3.56 -4.36 -7.47
C PHE A 72 3.39 -5.85 -7.79
N GLY A 73 2.39 -6.23 -8.57
CA GLY A 73 2.14 -7.61 -8.99
C GLY A 73 0.66 -7.91 -9.26
N PRO A 74 0.33 -9.18 -9.50
CA PRO A 74 -1.06 -9.60 -9.66
C PRO A 74 -1.85 -9.31 -8.38
N LEU A 75 -3.10 -8.88 -8.55
CA LEU A 75 -3.98 -8.65 -7.39
C LEU A 75 -4.42 -9.99 -6.79
N ALA A 76 -4.40 -10.08 -5.47
CA ALA A 76 -4.90 -11.24 -4.75
C ALA A 76 -6.40 -11.07 -4.42
N ILE A 77 -7.12 -12.18 -4.39
CA ILE A 77 -8.47 -12.26 -3.82
C ILE A 77 -8.34 -12.91 -2.44
N HIS A 78 -8.91 -12.28 -1.42
CA HIS A 78 -8.80 -12.78 -0.05
C HIS A 78 -9.46 -14.16 0.09
N SER A 79 -8.72 -15.13 0.64
CA SER A 79 -9.15 -16.52 0.71
C SER A 79 -10.37 -16.78 1.61
N ALA A 80 -10.57 -15.94 2.63
CA ALA A 80 -11.60 -16.14 3.66
C ALA A 80 -12.68 -15.03 3.69
N VAL A 81 -12.47 -13.89 3.05
CA VAL A 81 -13.40 -12.75 3.10
C VAL A 81 -13.73 -12.33 1.67
N ALA A 82 -15.02 -12.24 1.39
CA ALA A 82 -15.48 -11.78 0.08
C ALA A 82 -15.14 -10.29 -0.13
N GLY A 83 -14.70 -9.96 -1.34
CA GLY A 83 -14.54 -8.59 -1.77
C GLY A 83 -15.87 -7.89 -1.99
N ILE A 84 -15.82 -6.58 -2.22
CA ILE A 84 -17.01 -5.78 -2.52
C ILE A 84 -17.55 -6.12 -3.92
N ASP A 85 -18.83 -5.80 -4.14
CA ASP A 85 -19.49 -6.07 -5.43
C ASP A 85 -18.75 -5.39 -6.59
N GLY A 86 -18.48 -6.16 -7.64
CA GLY A 86 -17.74 -5.71 -8.82
C GLY A 86 -16.21 -5.58 -8.63
N HIS A 87 -15.70 -5.72 -7.39
CA HIS A 87 -14.25 -5.61 -7.09
C HIS A 87 -13.82 -6.68 -6.08
N PRO A 88 -13.71 -7.95 -6.49
CA PRO A 88 -13.42 -9.07 -5.58
C PRO A 88 -12.05 -8.97 -4.88
N GLU A 89 -11.14 -8.17 -5.39
CA GLU A 89 -9.81 -7.91 -4.83
C GLU A 89 -9.82 -6.88 -3.68
N ILE A 90 -10.94 -6.18 -3.48
CA ILE A 90 -11.07 -5.14 -2.45
C ILE A 90 -11.98 -5.64 -1.34
N VAL A 91 -11.45 -5.74 -0.14
CA VAL A 91 -12.22 -6.10 1.07
C VAL A 91 -12.60 -4.82 1.82
N ALA A 92 -13.89 -4.64 2.09
CA ALA A 92 -14.35 -3.56 2.94
C ALA A 92 -14.20 -3.93 4.41
N ILE A 93 -13.49 -3.10 5.17
CA ILE A 93 -13.39 -3.20 6.63
C ILE A 93 -14.21 -2.06 7.21
N HIS A 94 -15.23 -2.39 7.99
CA HIS A 94 -16.09 -1.42 8.65
C HIS A 94 -15.95 -1.52 10.17
N ALA A 95 -15.82 -0.37 10.82
CA ALA A 95 -15.84 -0.25 12.27
C ALA A 95 -16.55 1.04 12.68
N ASP A 96 -17.46 0.94 13.63
CA ASP A 96 -18.17 2.06 14.24
C ASP A 96 -18.30 1.85 15.77
N ALA A 97 -18.99 2.78 16.43
CA ALA A 97 -19.17 2.74 17.90
C ALA A 97 -19.97 1.52 18.39
N ASP A 98 -20.76 0.90 17.53
CA ASP A 98 -21.61 -0.25 17.86
C ASP A 98 -20.97 -1.59 17.46
N SER A 99 -19.82 -1.56 16.81
CA SER A 99 -19.10 -2.75 16.35
C SER A 99 -18.57 -3.53 17.55
N LYS A 100 -19.03 -4.78 17.70
CA LYS A 100 -18.56 -5.71 18.75
C LYS A 100 -17.23 -6.37 18.42
N TYR A 101 -16.85 -6.37 17.17
CA TYR A 101 -15.61 -6.93 16.62
C TYR A 101 -15.16 -6.09 15.44
N VAL A 102 -13.89 -5.77 15.42
CA VAL A 102 -13.25 -5.05 14.31
C VAL A 102 -12.18 -5.94 13.71
N ALA A 103 -12.29 -6.23 12.42
CA ALA A 103 -11.28 -7.01 11.73
C ALA A 103 -9.93 -6.27 11.78
N GLY A 104 -8.89 -6.97 12.24
CA GLY A 104 -7.54 -6.39 12.33
C GLY A 104 -7.26 -5.60 13.61
N GLU A 105 -8.14 -5.63 14.63
CA GLU A 105 -7.93 -4.89 15.90
C GLU A 105 -6.73 -5.39 16.74
N SER A 106 -6.30 -6.64 16.51
CA SER A 106 -5.14 -7.22 17.19
C SER A 106 -3.93 -7.26 16.27
N TRP A 107 -2.72 -7.33 16.85
CA TRP A 107 -1.50 -7.52 16.08
C TRP A 107 -1.57 -8.79 15.24
N HIS A 108 -1.38 -8.65 13.94
CA HIS A 108 -1.46 -9.73 12.96
C HIS A 108 -0.55 -9.45 11.76
N SER A 109 -0.42 -10.43 10.90
CA SER A 109 0.09 -10.28 9.53
C SER A 109 -0.99 -10.73 8.55
N ASP A 110 -1.14 -10.01 7.44
CA ASP A 110 -2.15 -10.31 6.43
C ASP A 110 -1.76 -11.54 5.63
N LEU A 111 -2.64 -12.55 5.60
CA LEU A 111 -2.54 -13.74 4.75
C LEU A 111 -1.17 -14.47 4.77
N SER A 112 -0.36 -14.27 5.80
CA SER A 112 0.97 -14.89 5.90
C SER A 112 0.94 -16.42 6.03
N ALA A 113 -0.24 -17.01 6.31
CA ALA A 113 -0.46 -18.44 6.38
C ALA A 113 -0.85 -19.07 5.04
N ASP A 114 -1.09 -18.28 4.00
CA ASP A 114 -1.38 -18.79 2.67
C ASP A 114 -0.12 -19.44 2.07
N GLU A 115 -0.29 -20.43 1.19
CA GLU A 115 0.82 -21.10 0.50
C GLU A 115 1.62 -20.13 -0.35
N GLU A 116 0.94 -19.18 -0.99
CA GLU A 116 1.53 -18.06 -1.73
C GLU A 116 1.02 -16.74 -1.11
N PRO A 117 1.67 -16.25 -0.05
CA PRO A 117 1.22 -15.02 0.60
C PRO A 117 1.40 -13.81 -0.31
N PRO A 118 0.50 -12.81 -0.25
CA PRO A 118 0.66 -11.58 -1.02
C PRO A 118 1.90 -10.80 -0.58
N LEU A 119 2.46 -10.01 -1.50
CA LEU A 119 3.61 -9.14 -1.25
C LEU A 119 3.31 -8.09 -0.16
N GLY A 120 2.10 -7.59 -0.13
CA GLY A 120 1.66 -6.53 0.78
C GLY A 120 0.20 -6.18 0.60
N SER A 121 -0.26 -5.21 1.38
CA SER A 121 -1.63 -4.70 1.38
C SER A 121 -1.64 -3.19 1.13
N ILE A 122 -2.68 -2.70 0.48
CA ILE A 122 -2.94 -1.28 0.27
C ILE A 122 -4.25 -0.92 0.99
N LEU A 123 -4.16 -0.05 1.95
CA LEU A 123 -5.28 0.45 2.76
C LEU A 123 -5.66 1.87 2.36
#